data_cc56227a3fe87dd9a2d87ed9d8d143aa
#
_entry.id   cc56227a3fe87dd9a2d87ed9d8d143aa
#
_cell.length_a   1.000
_cell.length_b   1.000
_cell.length_c   1.000
_cell.angle_alpha   90.00
_cell.angle_beta   90.00
_cell.angle_gamma   90.00
#
_symmetry.space_group_name_H-M   'P 1'
#
loop_
_entity.id
_entity.type
_entity.pdbx_description
1 polymer ?
#
loop_
_entity_poly.entity_id
_entity_poly.type
_entity_poly.pdbx_seq_one_letter_code
_entity_poly.pdbx_strand_id
1 'polypeptide(L)'
;MPAQTSDQRWAAQAAVGDESAFRELYRAHVRPVYWIAQGILGSAPDAEDVTQETFVVAWRKLPALELRGESILPWLATICRFQAANRLRQRRRDHAHTAEAVDETALPDTISVEEQVITSALAARIAAEVGTLSDLDREIFRLCATEGYAYQAAADRLGVTHAVVRNRLSRVRTQLRGAVNEVRDA
;
A
#
# COMPACT_ATOMS: atom_id res chain seq x y z
N MET A 1 -13.79 -22.30 -18.94
CA MET A 1 -12.96 -21.95 -17.77
C MET A 1 -12.20 -20.70 -18.12
N PRO A 2 -12.30 -19.57 -17.36
CA PRO A 2 -11.45 -18.42 -17.60
C PRO A 2 -9.99 -18.82 -17.41
N ALA A 3 -9.11 -18.33 -18.28
CA ALA A 3 -7.68 -18.59 -18.18
C ALA A 3 -7.14 -17.95 -16.87
N GLN A 4 -6.39 -18.71 -16.08
CA GLN A 4 -5.74 -18.20 -14.88
C GLN A 4 -4.72 -17.15 -15.28
N THR A 5 -4.69 -16.03 -14.54
CA THR A 5 -3.66 -15.01 -14.72
C THR A 5 -2.29 -15.52 -14.26
N SER A 6 -1.21 -14.84 -14.69
CA SER A 6 0.16 -15.18 -14.27
C SER A 6 0.27 -15.17 -12.74
N ASP A 7 -0.31 -14.16 -12.08
CA ASP A 7 -0.29 -14.02 -10.62
C ASP A 7 -1.00 -15.18 -9.92
N GLN A 8 -2.17 -15.60 -10.42
CA GLN A 8 -2.91 -16.73 -9.84
C GLN A 8 -2.11 -18.04 -9.93
N ARG A 9 -1.47 -18.28 -11.09
CA ARG A 9 -0.64 -19.47 -11.29
C ARG A 9 0.59 -19.45 -10.39
N TRP A 10 1.34 -18.35 -10.38
CA TRP A 10 2.53 -18.22 -9.54
C TRP A 10 2.19 -18.27 -8.05
N ALA A 11 1.10 -17.62 -7.62
CA ALA A 11 0.66 -17.69 -6.22
C ALA A 11 0.31 -19.11 -5.79
N ALA A 12 -0.40 -19.88 -6.63
CA ALA A 12 -0.73 -21.26 -6.34
C ALA A 12 0.52 -22.16 -6.25
N GLN A 13 1.48 -22.00 -7.15
CA GLN A 13 2.75 -22.74 -7.12
C GLN A 13 3.61 -22.33 -5.91
N ALA A 14 3.75 -21.04 -5.64
CA ALA A 14 4.49 -20.55 -4.48
C ALA A 14 3.84 -20.96 -3.15
N ALA A 15 2.51 -21.10 -3.09
CA ALA A 15 1.80 -21.56 -1.90
C ALA A 15 2.15 -23.01 -1.48
N VAL A 16 2.62 -23.83 -2.41
CA VAL A 16 3.11 -25.19 -2.13
C VAL A 16 4.64 -25.26 -2.04
N GLY A 17 5.33 -24.12 -1.95
CA GLY A 17 6.76 -24.03 -1.71
C GLY A 17 7.63 -23.86 -2.95
N ASP A 18 7.07 -23.57 -4.11
CA ASP A 18 7.85 -23.29 -5.32
C ASP A 18 8.50 -21.89 -5.24
N GLU A 19 9.79 -21.88 -4.92
CA GLU A 19 10.60 -20.65 -4.83
C GLU A 19 10.75 -19.95 -6.19
N SER A 20 10.73 -20.70 -7.30
CA SER A 20 10.85 -20.09 -8.63
C SER A 20 9.60 -19.30 -8.99
N ALA A 21 8.43 -19.82 -8.68
CA ALA A 21 7.16 -19.10 -8.84
C ALA A 21 7.09 -17.86 -7.94
N PHE A 22 7.60 -17.95 -6.71
CA PHE A 22 7.67 -16.78 -5.82
C PHE A 22 8.64 -15.71 -6.34
N ARG A 23 9.75 -16.12 -6.95
CA ARG A 23 10.71 -15.21 -7.59
C ARG A 23 10.06 -14.42 -8.74
N GLU A 24 9.17 -15.05 -9.51
CA GLU A 24 8.42 -14.34 -10.56
C GLU A 24 7.41 -13.34 -9.98
N LEU A 25 6.71 -13.70 -8.89
CA LEU A 25 5.87 -12.76 -8.15
C LEU A 25 6.68 -11.57 -7.60
N TYR A 26 7.85 -11.85 -7.04
CA TYR A 26 8.75 -10.80 -6.55
C TYR A 26 9.16 -9.84 -7.67
N ARG A 27 9.65 -10.37 -8.80
CA ARG A 27 10.08 -9.56 -9.95
C ARG A 27 8.95 -8.69 -10.51
N ALA A 28 7.75 -9.25 -10.59
CA ALA A 28 6.59 -8.53 -11.10
C ALA A 28 6.10 -7.40 -10.18
N HIS A 29 6.27 -7.56 -8.85
CA HIS A 29 5.60 -6.69 -7.87
C HIS A 29 6.54 -5.93 -6.93
N VAL A 30 7.85 -6.18 -6.93
CA VAL A 30 8.78 -5.47 -6.03
C VAL A 30 8.76 -3.96 -6.25
N ARG A 31 8.74 -3.53 -7.50
CA ARG A 31 8.75 -2.11 -7.84
C ARG A 31 7.47 -1.38 -7.43
N PRO A 32 6.25 -1.87 -7.76
CA PRO A 32 5.01 -1.31 -7.23
C PRO A 32 4.95 -1.28 -5.69
N VAL A 33 5.39 -2.34 -5.02
CA VAL A 33 5.40 -2.40 -3.54
C VAL A 33 6.35 -1.37 -2.96
N TYR A 34 7.56 -1.22 -3.54
CA TYR A 34 8.52 -0.20 -3.14
C TYR A 34 7.93 1.22 -3.24
N TRP A 35 7.26 1.55 -4.33
CA TRP A 35 6.65 2.88 -4.48
C TRP A 35 5.51 3.14 -3.50
N ILE A 36 4.76 2.10 -3.12
CA ILE A 36 3.77 2.20 -2.04
C ILE A 36 4.45 2.49 -0.70
N ALA A 37 5.52 1.78 -0.37
CA ALA A 37 6.30 2.00 0.85
C ALA A 37 6.92 3.40 0.87
N GLN A 38 7.56 3.81 -0.24
CA GLN A 38 8.19 5.12 -0.41
C GLN A 38 7.19 6.27 -0.25
N GLY A 39 6.00 6.13 -0.85
CA GLY A 39 4.93 7.14 -0.71
C GLY A 39 4.40 7.29 0.72
N ILE A 40 4.55 6.27 1.56
CA ILE A 40 4.11 6.32 2.96
C ILE A 40 5.22 6.82 3.89
N LEU A 41 6.46 6.38 3.65
CA LEU A 41 7.58 6.56 4.57
C LEU A 41 8.43 7.80 4.25
N GLY A 42 8.45 8.22 2.98
CA GLY A 42 9.27 9.35 2.52
C GLY A 42 10.80 9.11 2.62
N SER A 43 11.22 7.89 2.91
CA SER A 43 12.62 7.50 3.14
C SER A 43 12.95 6.26 2.32
N ALA A 44 13.91 6.36 1.41
CA ALA A 44 14.32 5.25 0.54
C ALA A 44 14.84 4.04 1.34
N PRO A 45 15.72 4.18 2.35
CA PRO A 45 16.16 3.04 3.14
C PRO A 45 15.02 2.32 3.84
N ASP A 46 14.07 3.05 4.45
CA ASP A 46 12.93 2.39 5.11
C ASP A 46 11.95 1.79 4.11
N ALA A 47 11.81 2.37 2.92
CA ALA A 47 10.99 1.79 1.87
C ALA A 47 11.57 0.47 1.35
N GLU A 48 12.89 0.37 1.23
CA GLU A 48 13.58 -0.87 0.88
C GLU A 48 13.35 -1.94 1.95
N ASP A 49 13.58 -1.61 3.22
CA ASP A 49 13.37 -2.51 4.36
C ASP A 49 11.93 -3.03 4.40
N VAL A 50 10.96 -2.12 4.34
CA VAL A 50 9.52 -2.47 4.36
C VAL A 50 9.12 -3.29 3.13
N THR A 51 9.72 -3.03 1.97
CA THR A 51 9.50 -3.85 0.78
C THR A 51 9.97 -5.27 1.01
N GLN A 52 11.19 -5.46 1.51
CA GLN A 52 11.74 -6.79 1.82
C GLN A 52 10.87 -7.51 2.87
N GLU A 53 10.52 -6.85 3.97
CA GLU A 53 9.63 -7.41 5.00
C GLU A 53 8.26 -7.81 4.43
N THR A 54 7.71 -7.02 3.50
CA THR A 54 6.45 -7.32 2.82
C THR A 54 6.52 -8.68 2.11
N PHE A 55 7.58 -8.94 1.36
CA PHE A 55 7.74 -10.21 0.64
C PHE A 55 8.07 -11.38 1.57
N VAL A 56 8.81 -11.16 2.66
CA VAL A 56 9.02 -12.18 3.70
C VAL A 56 7.71 -12.59 4.36
N VAL A 57 6.85 -11.63 4.69
CA VAL A 57 5.52 -11.90 5.26
C VAL A 57 4.62 -12.57 4.21
N ALA A 58 4.68 -12.12 2.96
CA ALA A 58 3.93 -12.69 1.87
C ALA A 58 4.26 -14.17 1.67
N TRP A 59 5.54 -14.53 1.61
CA TRP A 59 5.99 -15.93 1.51
C TRP A 59 5.37 -16.82 2.59
N ARG A 60 5.41 -16.37 3.84
CA ARG A 60 4.87 -17.11 4.99
C ARG A 60 3.34 -17.26 4.95
N LYS A 61 2.63 -16.31 4.37
CA LYS A 61 1.15 -16.27 4.35
C LYS A 61 0.53 -16.82 3.07
N LEU A 62 1.31 -17.01 2.01
CA LEU A 62 0.86 -17.55 0.74
C LEU A 62 0.11 -18.88 0.84
N PRO A 63 0.53 -19.86 1.68
CA PRO A 63 -0.19 -21.13 1.81
C PRO A 63 -1.64 -21.00 2.28
N ALA A 64 -1.98 -19.91 2.97
CA ALA A 64 -3.34 -19.64 3.46
C ALA A 64 -4.09 -18.63 2.58
N LEU A 65 -3.51 -18.17 1.46
CA LEU A 65 -4.10 -17.17 0.58
C LEU A 65 -5.05 -17.81 -0.42
N GLU A 66 -6.32 -17.40 -0.37
CA GLU A 66 -7.26 -17.59 -1.48
C GLU A 66 -7.25 -16.36 -2.40
N LEU A 67 -6.49 -16.40 -3.49
CA LEU A 67 -6.45 -15.29 -4.44
C LEU A 67 -7.73 -15.31 -5.32
N ARG A 68 -8.67 -14.42 -5.00
CA ARG A 68 -9.96 -14.29 -5.73
C ARG A 68 -9.91 -13.31 -6.88
N GLY A 69 -8.87 -12.48 -6.96
CA GLY A 69 -8.67 -11.47 -8.00
C GLY A 69 -7.65 -11.91 -9.04
N GLU A 70 -7.50 -11.11 -10.09
CA GLU A 70 -6.55 -11.35 -11.19
C GLU A 70 -5.10 -11.05 -10.80
N SER A 71 -4.88 -10.19 -9.80
CA SER A 71 -3.55 -9.79 -9.32
C SER A 71 -3.41 -9.94 -7.82
N ILE A 72 -2.20 -10.35 -7.39
CA ILE A 72 -1.80 -10.43 -5.98
C ILE A 72 -1.42 -9.05 -5.40
N LEU A 73 -1.20 -8.04 -6.23
CA LEU A 73 -0.73 -6.73 -5.82
C LEU A 73 -1.60 -6.06 -4.73
N PRO A 74 -2.95 -6.10 -4.77
CA PRO A 74 -3.77 -5.53 -3.69
C PRO A 74 -3.52 -6.15 -2.32
N TRP A 75 -3.21 -7.45 -2.27
CA TRP A 75 -2.88 -8.15 -1.04
C TRP A 75 -1.48 -7.79 -0.55
N LEU A 76 -0.47 -7.76 -1.43
CA LEU A 76 0.87 -7.27 -1.11
C LEU A 76 0.86 -5.82 -0.62
N ALA A 77 0.08 -4.96 -1.27
CA ALA A 77 -0.10 -3.57 -0.84
C ALA A 77 -0.71 -3.46 0.57
N THR A 78 -1.58 -4.38 0.96
CA THR A 78 -2.13 -4.42 2.32
C THR A 78 -1.06 -4.78 3.35
N ILE A 79 -0.21 -5.77 3.05
CA ILE A 79 0.93 -6.15 3.91
C ILE A 79 1.92 -4.98 4.01
N CYS A 80 2.28 -4.37 2.86
CA CYS A 80 3.20 -3.24 2.79
C CYS A 80 2.73 -2.06 3.64
N ARG A 81 1.46 -1.65 3.53
CA ARG A 81 0.90 -0.56 4.34
C ARG A 81 0.94 -0.86 5.83
N PHE A 82 0.68 -2.11 6.22
CA PHE A 82 0.75 -2.53 7.61
C PHE A 82 2.19 -2.44 8.15
N GLN A 83 3.17 -2.89 7.40
CA GLN A 83 4.59 -2.81 7.76
C GLN A 83 5.06 -1.35 7.82
N ALA A 84 4.71 -0.53 6.83
CA ALA A 84 5.03 0.90 6.82
C ALA A 84 4.44 1.64 8.02
N ALA A 85 3.19 1.34 8.40
CA ALA A 85 2.56 1.92 9.57
C ALA A 85 3.26 1.50 10.88
N ASN A 86 3.73 0.24 10.97
CA ASN A 86 4.53 -0.22 12.09
C ASN A 86 5.86 0.55 12.18
N ARG A 87 6.55 0.74 11.04
CA ARG A 87 7.80 1.49 10.96
C ARG A 87 7.63 2.94 11.41
N LEU A 88 6.56 3.63 10.95
CA LEU A 88 6.24 4.99 11.41
C LEU A 88 5.96 5.07 12.91
N ARG A 89 5.24 4.08 13.47
CA ARG A 89 4.99 4.03 14.92
C ARG A 89 6.27 3.82 15.72
N GLN A 90 7.18 2.98 15.23
CA GLN A 90 8.48 2.77 15.84
C GLN A 90 9.31 4.05 15.83
N ARG A 91 9.44 4.72 14.68
CA ARG A 91 10.13 6.01 14.58
C ARG A 91 9.61 7.05 15.57
N ARG A 92 8.28 7.18 15.70
CA ARG A 92 7.66 8.11 16.67
C ARG A 92 8.04 7.79 18.11
N ARG A 93 8.17 6.49 18.46
CA ARG A 93 8.63 6.10 19.81
C ARG A 93 10.11 6.41 20.01
N ASP A 94 10.93 6.13 19.01
CA ASP A 94 12.37 6.38 19.06
C ASP A 94 12.64 7.89 19.17
N HIS A 95 11.92 8.72 18.42
CA HIS A 95 11.99 10.19 18.55
C HIS A 95 11.45 10.72 19.89
N ALA A 96 10.47 10.08 20.50
CA ALA A 96 9.98 10.45 21.84
C ALA A 96 11.00 10.15 22.95
N HIS A 97 11.94 9.23 22.69
CA HIS A 97 13.05 8.90 23.60
C HIS A 97 14.36 9.65 23.29
N THR A 98 14.46 10.30 22.13
CA THR A 98 15.65 11.04 21.71
C THR A 98 15.22 12.43 21.22
N ALA A 99 15.02 13.34 22.15
CA ALA A 99 14.81 14.76 21.80
C ALA A 99 16.16 15.39 21.46
N GLU A 100 16.64 15.21 20.24
CA GLU A 100 17.63 16.05 19.59
C GLU A 100 17.56 15.92 18.07
N ALA A 101 17.72 17.08 17.42
CA ALA A 101 17.46 17.37 16.03
C ALA A 101 18.10 16.42 15.02
N VAL A 102 17.37 16.04 13.97
CA VAL A 102 17.93 15.54 12.72
C VAL A 102 17.32 16.28 11.54
N ASP A 103 18.21 16.84 10.77
CA ASP A 103 18.12 17.61 9.55
C ASP A 103 17.26 16.93 8.46
N GLU A 104 16.33 17.69 7.93
CA GLU A 104 15.39 17.31 6.87
C GLU A 104 15.94 17.74 5.50
N THR A 105 16.92 17.01 4.97
CA THR A 105 17.30 17.20 3.54
C THR A 105 17.99 15.97 2.97
N ALA A 106 17.20 15.05 2.42
CA ALA A 106 17.69 14.13 1.39
C ALA A 106 16.56 13.84 0.39
N LEU A 107 16.51 14.63 -0.66
CA LEU A 107 15.78 14.30 -1.89
C LEU A 107 16.57 13.21 -2.63
N PRO A 108 15.96 12.09 -3.03
CA PRO A 108 16.64 11.12 -3.87
C PRO A 108 16.70 11.61 -5.30
N ASP A 109 17.90 11.62 -5.85
CA ASP A 109 18.22 11.91 -7.26
C ASP A 109 17.62 10.88 -8.23
N THR A 110 17.18 11.42 -9.37
CA THR A 110 16.86 10.74 -10.63
C THR A 110 15.57 9.93 -10.72
N ILE A 111 14.45 10.62 -10.70
CA ILE A 111 13.25 10.20 -11.44
C ILE A 111 13.25 11.00 -12.75
N SER A 112 12.98 10.35 -13.91
CA SER A 112 12.92 11.06 -15.18
C SER A 112 11.82 12.14 -15.13
N VAL A 113 12.01 13.25 -15.83
CA VAL A 113 11.06 14.39 -15.82
C VAL A 113 9.66 13.93 -16.26
N GLU A 114 9.56 12.97 -17.18
CA GLU A 114 8.30 12.39 -17.64
C GLU A 114 7.59 11.54 -16.57
N GLU A 115 8.33 10.73 -15.81
CA GLU A 115 7.79 9.98 -14.67
C GLU A 115 7.35 10.93 -13.54
N GLN A 116 8.03 12.06 -13.33
CA GLN A 116 7.62 13.06 -12.35
C GLN A 116 6.32 13.77 -12.75
N VAL A 117 6.13 14.09 -14.02
CA VAL A 117 4.91 14.75 -14.52
C VAL A 117 3.70 13.81 -14.39
N ILE A 118 3.82 12.56 -14.79
CA ILE A 118 2.74 11.57 -14.68
C ILE A 118 2.42 11.31 -13.19
N THR A 119 3.44 11.18 -12.34
CA THR A 119 3.26 10.96 -10.91
C THR A 119 2.61 12.17 -10.24
N SER A 120 2.98 13.39 -10.63
CA SER A 120 2.41 14.61 -10.05
C SER A 120 0.95 14.84 -10.49
N ALA A 121 0.61 14.58 -11.77
CA ALA A 121 -0.75 14.67 -12.28
C ALA A 121 -1.66 13.64 -11.60
N LEU A 122 -1.19 12.41 -11.45
CA LEU A 122 -1.90 11.35 -10.74
C LEU A 122 -2.10 11.69 -9.25
N ALA A 123 -1.07 12.20 -8.59
CA ALA A 123 -1.15 12.64 -7.20
C ALA A 123 -2.15 13.79 -7.02
N ALA A 124 -2.13 14.77 -7.92
CA ALA A 124 -3.08 15.88 -7.91
C ALA A 124 -4.52 15.40 -8.12
N ARG A 125 -4.73 14.46 -9.04
CA ARG A 125 -6.06 13.88 -9.29
C ARG A 125 -6.57 13.09 -8.08
N ILE A 126 -5.73 12.26 -7.47
CA ILE A 126 -6.09 11.53 -6.24
C ILE A 126 -6.40 12.52 -5.10
N ALA A 127 -5.60 13.57 -4.93
CA ALA A 127 -5.84 14.59 -3.91
C ALA A 127 -7.17 15.32 -4.13
N ALA A 128 -7.51 15.65 -5.38
CA ALA A 128 -8.78 16.26 -5.74
C ALA A 128 -9.95 15.33 -5.38
N GLU A 129 -9.87 14.04 -5.73
CA GLU A 129 -10.90 13.05 -5.39
C GLU A 129 -11.04 12.84 -3.88
N VAL A 130 -9.94 12.79 -3.14
CA VAL A 130 -9.95 12.73 -1.67
C VAL A 130 -10.63 13.98 -1.08
N GLY A 131 -10.43 15.14 -1.72
CA GLY A 131 -11.11 16.39 -1.35
C GLY A 131 -12.64 16.34 -1.47
N THR A 132 -13.19 15.53 -2.38
CA THR A 132 -14.64 15.36 -2.56
C THR A 132 -15.28 14.40 -1.56
N LEU A 133 -14.49 13.63 -0.83
CA LEU A 133 -14.99 12.67 0.16
C LEU A 133 -15.69 13.39 1.34
N SER A 134 -16.69 12.74 1.92
CA SER A 134 -17.24 13.18 3.21
C SER A 134 -16.15 13.17 4.30
N ASP A 135 -16.31 13.98 5.34
CA ASP A 135 -15.32 14.05 6.43
C ASP A 135 -15.07 12.68 7.06
N LEU A 136 -16.12 11.89 7.26
CA LEU A 136 -15.99 10.53 7.79
C LEU A 136 -15.25 9.60 6.82
N ASP A 137 -15.53 9.67 5.51
CA ASP A 137 -14.85 8.85 4.52
C ASP A 137 -13.36 9.22 4.38
N ARG A 138 -13.07 10.52 4.44
CA ARG A 138 -11.71 11.05 4.44
C ARG A 138 -10.92 10.58 5.66
N GLU A 139 -11.54 10.63 6.84
CA GLU A 139 -10.91 10.20 8.08
C GLU A 139 -10.71 8.66 8.13
N ILE A 140 -11.69 7.88 7.66
CA ILE A 140 -11.53 6.43 7.48
C ILE A 140 -10.39 6.12 6.50
N PHE A 141 -10.31 6.84 5.38
CA PHE A 141 -9.25 6.67 4.39
C PHE A 141 -7.88 7.03 5.00
N ARG A 142 -7.78 8.15 5.71
CA ARG A 142 -6.56 8.56 6.41
C ARG A 142 -6.11 7.51 7.42
N LEU A 143 -6.98 7.07 8.31
CA LEU A 143 -6.62 6.08 9.34
C LEU A 143 -6.23 4.74 8.74
N CYS A 144 -7.01 4.21 7.80
CA CYS A 144 -6.81 2.85 7.30
C CYS A 144 -5.83 2.75 6.14
N ALA A 145 -5.80 3.75 5.23
CA ALA A 145 -4.97 3.70 4.02
C ALA A 145 -3.62 4.38 4.22
N THR A 146 -3.56 5.48 4.98
CA THR A 146 -2.32 6.25 5.18
C THR A 146 -1.63 5.84 6.48
N GLU A 147 -2.37 5.73 7.60
CA GLU A 147 -1.79 5.41 8.90
C GLU A 147 -1.81 3.92 9.24
N GLY A 148 -2.44 3.08 8.40
CA GLY A 148 -2.41 1.62 8.52
C GLY A 148 -3.16 1.06 9.74
N TYR A 149 -4.16 1.78 10.25
CA TYR A 149 -4.99 1.24 11.33
C TYR A 149 -5.78 0.02 10.85
N ALA A 150 -5.87 -1.00 11.70
CA ALA A 150 -6.83 -2.07 11.51
C ALA A 150 -8.26 -1.51 11.55
N TYR A 151 -9.18 -2.11 10.81
CA TYR A 151 -10.55 -1.59 10.69
C TYR A 151 -11.28 -1.48 12.05
N GLN A 152 -11.01 -2.42 12.97
CA GLN A 152 -11.57 -2.35 14.31
C GLN A 152 -11.02 -1.14 15.08
N ALA A 153 -9.71 -0.91 15.05
CA ALA A 153 -9.09 0.22 15.72
C ALA A 153 -9.53 1.58 15.14
N ALA A 154 -9.75 1.65 13.82
CA ALA A 154 -10.32 2.82 13.19
C ALA A 154 -11.79 3.03 13.57
N ALA A 155 -12.57 1.96 13.66
CA ALA A 155 -13.96 1.98 14.08
C ALA A 155 -14.10 2.51 15.52
N ASP A 156 -13.31 1.97 16.44
CA ASP A 156 -13.28 2.38 17.86
C ASP A 156 -12.91 3.87 18.00
N ARG A 157 -11.90 4.32 17.21
CA ARG A 157 -11.44 5.71 17.24
C ARG A 157 -12.48 6.70 16.69
N LEU A 158 -13.27 6.28 15.70
CA LEU A 158 -14.28 7.12 15.04
C LEU A 158 -15.69 6.97 15.64
N GLY A 159 -15.87 6.09 16.62
CA GLY A 159 -17.19 5.84 17.21
C GLY A 159 -18.18 5.20 16.24
N VAL A 160 -17.69 4.41 15.28
CA VAL A 160 -18.52 3.72 14.27
C VAL A 160 -18.29 2.20 14.34
N THR A 161 -19.09 1.43 13.62
CA THR A 161 -18.90 -0.03 13.60
C THR A 161 -17.83 -0.44 12.60
N HIS A 162 -17.20 -1.59 12.83
CA HIS A 162 -16.26 -2.22 11.88
C HIS A 162 -16.86 -2.36 10.47
N ALA A 163 -18.15 -2.71 10.38
CA ALA A 163 -18.86 -2.85 9.10
C ALA A 163 -18.96 -1.51 8.35
N VAL A 164 -19.17 -0.40 9.07
CA VAL A 164 -19.20 0.95 8.49
C VAL A 164 -17.83 1.29 7.91
N VAL A 165 -16.74 1.08 8.66
CA VAL A 165 -15.38 1.32 8.17
C VAL A 165 -15.09 0.51 6.91
N ARG A 166 -15.36 -0.80 6.94
CA ARG A 166 -15.13 -1.70 5.80
C ARG A 166 -15.90 -1.24 4.55
N ASN A 167 -17.20 -0.98 4.70
CA ASN A 167 -18.06 -0.65 3.57
C ASN A 167 -17.73 0.72 2.97
N ARG A 168 -17.47 1.72 3.81
CA ARG A 168 -17.08 3.07 3.38
C ARG A 168 -15.72 3.07 2.70
N LEU A 169 -14.73 2.42 3.29
CA LEU A 169 -13.40 2.30 2.69
C LEU A 169 -13.42 1.57 1.33
N SER A 170 -14.29 0.56 1.19
CA SER A 170 -14.50 -0.11 -0.09
C SER A 170 -15.02 0.85 -1.18
N ARG A 171 -16.01 1.69 -0.84
CA ARG A 171 -16.55 2.71 -1.76
C ARG A 171 -15.48 3.76 -2.14
N VAL A 172 -14.76 4.27 -1.15
CA VAL A 172 -13.66 5.23 -1.37
C VAL A 172 -12.61 4.65 -2.32
N ARG A 173 -12.20 3.40 -2.10
CA ARG A 173 -11.24 2.72 -3.00
C ARG A 173 -11.76 2.56 -4.42
N THR A 174 -13.05 2.29 -4.59
CA THR A 174 -13.67 2.18 -5.91
C THR A 174 -13.70 3.53 -6.62
N GLN A 175 -14.07 4.59 -5.92
CA GLN A 175 -14.06 5.96 -6.43
C GLN A 175 -12.66 6.40 -6.87
N LEU A 176 -11.66 6.23 -6.00
CA LEU A 176 -10.27 6.58 -6.30
C LEU A 176 -9.70 5.76 -7.47
N ARG A 177 -10.08 4.49 -7.60
CA ARG A 177 -9.68 3.65 -8.73
C ARG A 177 -10.24 4.16 -10.06
N GLY A 178 -11.49 4.64 -10.07
CA GLY A 178 -12.09 5.28 -11.23
C GLY A 178 -11.26 6.49 -11.69
N ALA A 179 -10.94 7.39 -10.77
CA ALA A 179 -10.12 8.57 -11.05
C ALA A 179 -8.71 8.25 -11.57
N VAL A 180 -8.08 7.18 -11.06
CA VAL A 180 -6.76 6.72 -11.52
C VAL A 180 -6.84 6.17 -12.95
N ASN A 181 -7.88 5.41 -13.28
CA ASN A 181 -8.04 4.85 -14.62
C ASN A 181 -8.29 5.94 -15.67
N GLU A 182 -9.07 6.96 -15.35
CA GLU A 182 -9.30 8.12 -16.24
C GLU A 182 -8.01 8.84 -16.63
N VAL A 183 -7.05 8.96 -15.69
CA VAL A 183 -5.74 9.60 -15.97
C VAL A 183 -4.85 8.71 -16.83
N ARG A 184 -5.02 7.38 -16.72
CA ARG A 184 -4.21 6.43 -17.50
C ARG A 184 -4.70 6.26 -18.93
N ASP A 185 -5.99 6.53 -19.17
CA ASP A 185 -6.63 6.38 -20.47
C ASP A 185 -6.68 7.70 -21.25
N ALA A 186 -6.18 8.82 -20.68
CA ALA A 186 -6.09 10.16 -21.28
C ALA A 186 -4.68 10.44 -21.82
#